data_50daf1f22408c3f08dbba58ce7a370d5
#
_entry.id   50daf1f22408c3f08dbba58ce7a370d5
#
_cell.length_a   1.000
_cell.length_b   1.000
_cell.length_c   1.000
_cell.angle_alpha   90.00
_cell.angle_beta   90.00
_cell.angle_gamma   90.00
#
_symmetry.space_group_name_H-M   'P 1'
#
loop_
_entity.id
_entity.type
_entity.pdbx_description
1 polymer ?
#
loop_
_entity_poly.entity_id
_entity_poly.type
_entity_poly.pdbx_seq_one_letter_code
_entity_poly.pdbx_strand_id
1 'polypeptide(L)'
;MRESLKPALVVATGQRRSGTYGPLSKLAAFAMKFVGWRVEVVDPMPDKCVVVMYPHTSNWDFSVGLFTKWAVGLDFKREHLCFAGKASLFKGPWAGFFRAVGGFPVNRRSATGFVPQMAERFAAEPLMRFVIAPEGTRSYTPHVRSSFYRVAVAANVPIVLGAFDFPNKRVVVNAILTPSGDVDVDLAAIADYYNTIGNKGARPELAAPWVFR
;
A
#
# COMPACT_ATOMS: atom_id res chain seq x y z
N MET A 1 -35.78 7.15 1.10
CA MET A 1 -34.81 7.75 2.04
C MET A 1 -33.62 6.80 2.10
N ARG A 2 -32.52 7.08 1.37
CA ARG A 2 -31.31 6.26 1.46
C ARG A 2 -30.67 6.57 2.80
N GLU A 3 -30.64 5.60 3.68
CA GLU A 3 -29.83 5.66 4.90
C GLU A 3 -28.38 5.95 4.47
N SER A 4 -27.82 7.04 4.94
CA SER A 4 -26.43 7.43 4.64
C SER A 4 -25.50 6.36 5.22
N LEU A 5 -25.07 5.42 4.40
CA LEU A 5 -24.05 4.45 4.74
C LEU A 5 -22.77 5.23 5.11
N LYS A 6 -22.47 5.30 6.39
CA LYS A 6 -21.19 5.86 6.85
C LYS A 6 -20.08 4.92 6.41
N PRO A 7 -18.98 5.44 5.84
CA PRO A 7 -17.86 4.59 5.47
C PRO A 7 -17.33 3.87 6.72
N ALA A 8 -17.12 2.56 6.60
CA ALA A 8 -16.56 1.77 7.69
C ALA A 8 -15.02 1.92 7.72
N LEU A 9 -14.55 3.16 7.92
CA LEU A 9 -13.14 3.44 8.13
C LEU A 9 -12.82 3.27 9.63
N VAL A 10 -11.96 2.32 9.94
CA VAL A 10 -11.50 2.03 11.31
C VAL A 10 -10.01 2.32 11.39
N VAL A 11 -9.62 3.21 12.29
CA VAL A 11 -8.21 3.35 12.66
C VAL A 11 -7.90 2.28 13.70
N ALA A 12 -7.02 1.35 13.35
CA ALA A 12 -6.72 0.20 14.18
C ALA A 12 -5.83 0.57 15.36
N THR A 13 -6.14 0.02 16.54
CA THR A 13 -5.37 0.23 17.77
C THR A 13 -4.27 -0.81 17.96
N GLY A 14 -4.38 -1.99 17.33
CA GLY A 14 -3.37 -3.03 17.37
C GLY A 14 -2.24 -2.76 16.37
N GLN A 15 -0.99 -2.95 16.80
CA GLN A 15 0.19 -2.74 15.93
C GLN A 15 1.11 -3.96 15.97
N ARG A 16 1.64 -4.34 14.81
CA ARG A 16 2.66 -5.38 14.69
C ARG A 16 3.96 -4.89 15.34
N ARG A 17 4.52 -5.72 16.21
CA ARG A 17 5.79 -5.41 16.87
C ARG A 17 6.96 -5.60 15.91
N SER A 18 7.66 -4.52 15.60
CA SER A 18 8.87 -4.56 14.79
C SER A 18 9.96 -5.38 15.49
N GLY A 19 10.64 -6.24 14.71
CA GLY A 19 11.81 -7.02 15.19
C GLY A 19 11.48 -8.32 15.95
N THR A 20 10.23 -8.78 15.98
CA THR A 20 9.84 -9.98 16.77
C THR A 20 9.71 -11.27 15.93
N TYR A 21 9.72 -11.19 14.61
CA TYR A 21 9.34 -12.29 13.70
C TYR A 21 10.54 -13.08 13.10
N GLY A 22 11.68 -13.11 13.79
CA GLY A 22 12.85 -13.87 13.37
C GLY A 22 14.09 -13.02 13.05
N PRO A 23 15.21 -13.64 12.59
CA PRO A 23 16.47 -12.92 12.40
C PRO A 23 16.40 -11.76 11.41
N LEU A 24 15.73 -11.95 10.26
CA LEU A 24 15.54 -10.92 9.26
C LEU A 24 14.73 -9.73 9.81
N SER A 25 13.66 -10.01 10.56
CA SER A 25 12.85 -8.97 11.19
C SER A 25 13.66 -8.17 12.21
N LYS A 26 14.48 -8.83 13.01
CA LYS A 26 15.38 -8.17 13.98
C LYS A 26 16.39 -7.26 13.28
N LEU A 27 17.03 -7.76 12.21
CA LEU A 27 18.02 -7.01 11.43
C LEU A 27 17.36 -5.79 10.76
N ALA A 28 16.23 -5.97 10.11
CA ALA A 28 15.50 -4.88 9.46
C ALA A 28 15.02 -3.84 10.47
N ALA A 29 14.47 -4.26 11.62
CA ALA A 29 14.06 -3.38 12.69
C ALA A 29 15.24 -2.58 13.28
N PHE A 30 16.38 -3.23 13.48
CA PHE A 30 17.60 -2.57 13.92
C PHE A 30 18.05 -1.52 12.91
N ALA A 31 18.10 -1.86 11.61
CA ALA A 31 18.48 -0.92 10.56
C ALA A 31 17.53 0.28 10.51
N MET A 32 16.22 0.07 10.57
CA MET A 32 15.22 1.14 10.60
C MET A 32 15.40 2.05 11.83
N LYS A 33 15.57 1.45 13.02
CA LYS A 33 15.80 2.19 14.26
C LYS A 33 17.11 2.97 14.21
N PHE A 34 18.19 2.39 13.68
CA PHE A 34 19.50 3.04 13.57
C PHE A 34 19.44 4.31 12.74
N VAL A 35 18.68 4.30 11.65
CA VAL A 35 18.46 5.51 10.83
C VAL A 35 17.30 6.39 11.32
N GLY A 36 16.71 6.05 12.48
CA GLY A 36 15.70 6.85 13.18
C GLY A 36 14.26 6.65 12.67
N TRP A 37 13.98 5.62 11.86
CA TRP A 37 12.63 5.32 11.39
C TRP A 37 11.79 4.59 12.43
N ARG A 38 10.53 5.00 12.55
CA ARG A 38 9.49 4.33 13.34
C ARG A 38 8.49 3.66 12.40
N VAL A 39 8.00 2.48 12.81
CA VAL A 39 7.09 1.65 12.01
C VAL A 39 5.86 1.34 12.83
N GLU A 40 4.70 1.71 12.30
CA GLU A 40 3.38 1.51 12.88
C GLU A 40 2.52 0.77 11.86
N VAL A 41 2.36 -0.55 12.00
CA VAL A 41 1.59 -1.37 11.07
C VAL A 41 0.49 -2.09 11.84
N VAL A 42 -0.74 -2.03 11.32
CA VAL A 42 -1.92 -2.66 11.89
C VAL A 42 -1.73 -4.15 12.15
N ASP A 43 -2.26 -4.63 13.28
CA ASP A 43 -2.29 -6.04 13.63
C ASP A 43 -3.65 -6.42 14.27
N PRO A 44 -4.37 -7.40 13.74
CA PRO A 44 -4.04 -8.20 12.56
C PRO A 44 -4.25 -7.43 11.24
N MET A 45 -3.32 -7.60 10.31
CA MET A 45 -3.52 -7.13 8.93
C MET A 45 -4.38 -8.15 8.18
N PRO A 46 -5.43 -7.75 7.45
CA PRO A 46 -6.27 -8.66 6.69
C PRO A 46 -5.45 -9.55 5.74
N ASP A 47 -5.85 -10.82 5.59
CA ASP A 47 -5.15 -11.78 4.72
C ASP A 47 -5.24 -11.40 3.25
N LYS A 48 -6.37 -10.82 2.84
CA LYS A 48 -6.55 -10.24 1.52
C LYS A 48 -6.92 -8.76 1.67
N CYS A 49 -6.13 -7.87 1.10
CA CYS A 49 -6.41 -6.44 1.10
C CYS A 49 -5.64 -5.69 0.02
N VAL A 50 -6.16 -4.52 -0.35
CA VAL A 50 -5.41 -3.53 -1.12
C VAL A 50 -4.76 -2.57 -0.14
N VAL A 51 -3.44 -2.48 -0.14
CA VAL A 51 -2.68 -1.55 0.72
C VAL A 51 -2.33 -0.31 -0.09
N VAL A 52 -2.93 0.81 0.25
CA VAL A 52 -2.65 2.11 -0.40
C VAL A 52 -1.53 2.79 0.35
N MET A 53 -0.42 3.06 -0.33
CA MET A 53 0.73 3.78 0.23
C MET A 53 0.86 5.15 -0.42
N TYR A 54 0.78 6.22 0.37
CA TYR A 54 0.82 7.60 -0.09
C TYR A 54 1.64 8.49 0.87
N PRO A 55 2.35 9.52 0.39
CA PRO A 55 2.65 9.79 -1.01
C PRO A 55 3.80 8.94 -1.55
N HIS A 56 3.83 8.74 -2.87
CA HIS A 56 4.90 8.02 -3.56
C HIS A 56 5.73 8.98 -4.43
N THR A 57 6.73 9.60 -3.84
CA THR A 57 7.48 10.70 -4.43
C THR A 57 8.96 10.42 -4.66
N SER A 58 9.45 9.23 -4.23
CA SER A 58 10.87 8.90 -4.29
C SER A 58 11.14 7.41 -4.51
N ASN A 59 12.34 7.07 -4.98
CA ASN A 59 12.85 5.71 -4.97
C ASN A 59 13.08 5.18 -3.56
N TRP A 60 13.31 6.07 -2.59
CA TRP A 60 13.49 5.71 -1.19
C TRP A 60 12.24 5.08 -0.58
N ASP A 61 11.05 5.39 -1.10
CA ASP A 61 9.78 4.80 -0.65
C ASP A 61 9.81 3.27 -0.79
N PHE A 62 10.42 2.77 -1.88
CA PHE A 62 10.59 1.33 -2.08
C PHE A 62 11.51 0.72 -1.01
N SER A 63 12.67 1.33 -0.75
CA SER A 63 13.62 0.84 0.25
C SER A 63 13.02 0.87 1.66
N VAL A 64 12.42 2.00 2.05
CA VAL A 64 11.75 2.14 3.35
C VAL A 64 10.60 1.14 3.49
N GLY A 65 9.78 0.97 2.45
CA GLY A 65 8.68 0.00 2.44
C GLY A 65 9.19 -1.45 2.56
N LEU A 66 10.29 -1.79 1.89
CA LEU A 66 10.88 -3.12 1.94
C LEU A 66 11.44 -3.44 3.35
N PHE A 67 12.18 -2.51 3.96
CA PHE A 67 12.66 -2.68 5.33
C PHE A 67 11.50 -2.73 6.34
N THR A 68 10.46 -1.92 6.14
CA THR A 68 9.23 -1.99 6.94
C THR A 68 8.59 -3.37 6.85
N LYS A 69 8.40 -3.88 5.62
CA LYS A 69 7.87 -5.23 5.37
C LYS A 69 8.61 -6.28 6.20
N TRP A 70 9.93 -6.29 6.14
CA TRP A 70 10.74 -7.26 6.88
C TRP A 70 10.70 -7.03 8.39
N ALA A 71 10.79 -5.78 8.84
CA ALA A 71 10.76 -5.43 10.26
C ALA A 71 9.49 -5.94 10.96
N VAL A 72 8.35 -5.96 10.26
CA VAL A 72 7.07 -6.45 10.81
C VAL A 72 6.76 -7.91 10.43
N GLY A 73 7.75 -8.67 9.95
CA GLY A 73 7.63 -10.10 9.70
C GLY A 73 6.84 -10.49 8.45
N LEU A 74 6.67 -9.58 7.52
CA LEU A 74 6.12 -9.85 6.18
C LEU A 74 7.29 -10.15 5.22
N ASP A 75 7.97 -11.25 5.45
CA ASP A 75 9.25 -11.63 4.83
C ASP A 75 9.22 -11.82 3.29
N PHE A 76 10.03 -12.70 2.73
CA PHE A 76 10.11 -12.96 1.29
C PHE A 76 8.94 -13.76 0.71
N LYS A 77 7.98 -14.21 1.51
CA LYS A 77 6.78 -14.85 0.96
C LYS A 77 5.99 -13.80 0.17
N ARG A 78 5.78 -14.09 -1.12
CA ARG A 78 5.12 -13.15 -2.06
C ARG A 78 3.72 -12.79 -1.62
N GLU A 79 3.03 -13.75 -1.04
CA GLU A 79 1.67 -13.64 -0.52
C GLU A 79 1.54 -12.61 0.60
N HIS A 80 2.61 -12.42 1.39
CA HIS A 80 2.58 -11.51 2.53
C HIS A 80 2.45 -10.04 2.13
N LEU A 81 3.13 -9.64 1.05
CA LEU A 81 3.01 -8.30 0.48
C LEU A 81 3.52 -8.32 -0.96
N CYS A 82 2.68 -7.95 -1.89
CA CYS A 82 3.03 -7.91 -3.31
C CYS A 82 2.74 -6.54 -3.93
N PHE A 83 3.41 -6.24 -5.04
CA PHE A 83 3.23 -4.98 -5.77
C PHE A 83 3.33 -5.19 -7.28
N ALA A 84 2.58 -4.38 -8.01
CA ALA A 84 2.64 -4.35 -9.46
C ALA A 84 3.74 -3.40 -9.94
N GLY A 85 4.62 -3.89 -10.81
CA GLY A 85 5.68 -3.10 -11.39
C GLY A 85 5.63 -3.03 -12.91
N LYS A 86 6.35 -2.06 -13.48
CA LYS A 86 6.55 -1.96 -14.93
C LYS A 86 7.23 -3.23 -15.44
N ALA A 87 6.76 -3.78 -16.56
CA ALA A 87 7.29 -5.04 -17.11
C ALA A 87 8.82 -5.04 -17.32
N SER A 88 9.42 -3.87 -17.59
CA SER A 88 10.87 -3.74 -17.73
C SER A 88 11.67 -4.05 -16.46
N LEU A 89 11.09 -3.90 -15.26
CA LEU A 89 11.73 -4.25 -13.99
C LEU A 89 11.92 -5.78 -13.84
N PHE A 90 11.14 -6.55 -14.57
CA PHE A 90 11.14 -8.02 -14.53
C PHE A 90 11.89 -8.65 -15.72
N LYS A 91 12.63 -7.80 -16.46
CA LYS A 91 13.55 -8.18 -17.54
C LYS A 91 14.94 -7.68 -17.14
N GLY A 92 15.96 -8.54 -17.22
CA GLY A 92 17.33 -8.14 -16.88
C GLY A 92 17.81 -8.66 -15.50
N PRO A 93 19.00 -8.24 -15.03
CA PRO A 93 19.70 -8.85 -13.91
C PRO A 93 18.96 -8.73 -12.57
N TRP A 94 18.18 -7.67 -12.37
CA TRP A 94 17.42 -7.42 -11.13
C TRP A 94 16.04 -8.09 -11.09
N ALA A 95 15.64 -8.77 -12.18
CA ALA A 95 14.31 -9.38 -12.28
C ALA A 95 14.04 -10.41 -11.16
N GLY A 96 15.05 -11.22 -10.81
CA GLY A 96 14.96 -12.20 -9.72
C GLY A 96 14.71 -11.53 -8.37
N PHE A 97 15.43 -10.46 -8.08
CA PHE A 97 15.25 -9.70 -6.84
C PHE A 97 13.82 -9.11 -6.74
N PHE A 98 13.35 -8.41 -7.77
CA PHE A 98 12.00 -7.82 -7.72
C PHE A 98 10.91 -8.88 -7.55
N ARG A 99 11.07 -10.05 -8.19
CA ARG A 99 10.13 -11.17 -7.97
C ARG A 99 10.21 -11.74 -6.56
N ALA A 100 11.42 -11.89 -6.01
CA ALA A 100 11.63 -12.41 -4.67
C ALA A 100 10.99 -11.54 -3.59
N VAL A 101 11.03 -10.21 -3.75
CA VAL A 101 10.41 -9.26 -2.80
C VAL A 101 8.91 -9.03 -3.01
N GLY A 102 8.27 -9.81 -3.90
CA GLY A 102 6.82 -9.78 -4.12
C GLY A 102 6.37 -8.98 -5.35
N GLY A 103 7.30 -8.50 -6.17
CA GLY A 103 6.95 -7.78 -7.39
C GLY A 103 6.45 -8.71 -8.50
N PHE A 104 5.51 -8.22 -9.30
CA PHE A 104 5.06 -8.89 -10.53
C PHE A 104 4.80 -7.88 -11.65
N PRO A 105 5.00 -8.29 -12.92
CA PRO A 105 4.72 -7.43 -14.05
C PRO A 105 3.23 -7.28 -14.27
N VAL A 106 2.80 -6.07 -14.63
CA VAL A 106 1.42 -5.80 -15.05
C VAL A 106 1.40 -5.35 -16.49
N ASN A 107 0.50 -5.94 -17.26
CA ASN A 107 0.22 -5.48 -18.60
C ASN A 107 -0.85 -4.38 -18.56
N ARG A 108 -0.42 -3.12 -18.53
CA ARG A 108 -1.31 -1.95 -18.51
C ARG A 108 -2.05 -1.72 -19.86
N ARG A 109 -1.67 -2.46 -20.90
CA ARG A 109 -2.28 -2.39 -22.26
C ARG A 109 -3.15 -3.61 -22.57
N SER A 110 -3.38 -4.48 -21.59
CA SER A 110 -4.24 -5.64 -21.79
C SER A 110 -5.68 -5.24 -22.12
N ALA A 111 -6.31 -5.95 -23.03
CA ALA A 111 -7.72 -5.77 -23.40
C ALA A 111 -8.67 -6.01 -22.21
N THR A 112 -8.29 -6.89 -21.26
CA THR A 112 -9.06 -7.16 -20.04
C THR A 112 -8.90 -6.08 -18.97
N GLY A 113 -7.93 -5.15 -19.13
CA GLY A 113 -7.69 -4.10 -18.18
C GLY A 113 -7.02 -4.56 -16.87
N PHE A 114 -6.64 -3.59 -16.03
CA PHE A 114 -5.91 -3.84 -14.78
C PHE A 114 -6.79 -4.42 -13.67
N VAL A 115 -8.02 -3.92 -13.54
CA VAL A 115 -8.90 -4.30 -12.42
C VAL A 115 -9.33 -5.77 -12.49
N PRO A 116 -9.82 -6.31 -13.62
CA PRO A 116 -10.13 -7.74 -13.75
C PRO A 116 -8.93 -8.65 -13.47
N GLN A 117 -7.75 -8.32 -14.03
CA GLN A 117 -6.53 -9.11 -13.77
C GLN A 117 -6.20 -9.19 -12.28
N MET A 118 -6.40 -8.09 -11.55
CA MET A 118 -6.16 -8.08 -10.10
C MET A 118 -7.21 -8.87 -9.34
N ALA A 119 -8.49 -8.78 -9.73
CA ALA A 119 -9.58 -9.53 -9.10
C ALA A 119 -9.38 -11.05 -9.28
N GLU A 120 -9.02 -11.51 -10.47
CA GLU A 120 -8.67 -12.91 -10.75
C GLU A 120 -7.51 -13.38 -9.86
N ARG A 121 -6.48 -12.55 -9.71
CA ARG A 121 -5.34 -12.88 -8.87
C ARG A 121 -5.72 -12.97 -7.39
N PHE A 122 -6.55 -12.05 -6.89
CA PHE A 122 -7.09 -12.14 -5.54
C PHE A 122 -7.94 -13.40 -5.33
N ALA A 123 -8.69 -13.84 -6.35
CA ALA A 123 -9.46 -15.07 -6.27
C ALA A 123 -8.56 -16.32 -6.19
N ALA A 124 -7.46 -16.35 -6.96
CA ALA A 124 -6.54 -17.48 -7.02
C ALA A 124 -5.65 -17.66 -5.78
N GLU A 125 -5.30 -16.58 -5.08
CA GLU A 125 -4.38 -16.62 -3.95
C GLU A 125 -5.14 -16.66 -2.62
N PRO A 126 -4.83 -17.57 -1.70
CA PRO A 126 -5.48 -17.63 -0.39
C PRO A 126 -5.10 -16.46 0.50
N LEU A 127 -3.90 -15.89 0.32
CA LEU A 127 -3.37 -14.74 1.05
C LEU A 127 -2.73 -13.78 0.05
N MET A 128 -3.22 -12.53 0.01
CA MET A 128 -2.67 -11.52 -0.89
C MET A 128 -2.86 -10.11 -0.34
N ARG A 129 -1.78 -9.43 -0.02
CA ARG A 129 -1.77 -8.01 0.37
C ARG A 129 -1.13 -7.20 -0.75
N PHE A 130 -1.95 -6.54 -1.54
CA PHE A 130 -1.52 -5.84 -2.75
C PHE A 130 -1.25 -4.38 -2.49
N VAL A 131 0.03 -3.97 -2.57
CA VAL A 131 0.46 -2.58 -2.39
C VAL A 131 0.35 -1.81 -3.68
N ILE A 132 -0.26 -0.64 -3.59
CA ILE A 132 -0.42 0.30 -4.70
C ILE A 132 -0.22 1.75 -4.25
N ALA A 133 0.47 2.52 -5.07
CA ALA A 133 0.53 3.98 -4.94
C ALA A 133 -0.54 4.61 -5.83
N PRO A 134 -1.46 5.42 -5.29
CA PRO A 134 -2.60 5.95 -6.04
C PRO A 134 -2.19 6.97 -7.10
N GLU A 135 -1.03 7.61 -6.97
CA GLU A 135 -0.47 8.50 -8.00
C GLU A 135 -0.09 7.73 -9.27
N GLY A 136 0.33 6.47 -9.15
CA GLY A 136 0.81 5.63 -10.25
C GLY A 136 2.14 6.12 -10.87
N THR A 137 2.76 7.11 -10.29
CA THR A 137 4.05 7.71 -10.68
C THR A 137 4.71 8.34 -9.46
N ARG A 138 6.01 8.70 -9.56
CA ARG A 138 6.76 9.48 -8.57
C ARG A 138 6.93 10.94 -8.96
N SER A 139 6.44 11.30 -10.14
CA SER A 139 6.37 12.69 -10.59
C SER A 139 5.04 13.30 -10.18
N TYR A 140 5.00 14.62 -10.05
CA TYR A 140 3.74 15.31 -9.76
C TYR A 140 2.63 14.91 -10.74
N THR A 141 1.44 14.72 -10.20
CA THR A 141 0.20 14.54 -10.96
C THR A 141 -0.91 15.34 -10.27
N PRO A 142 -1.81 15.98 -11.03
CA PRO A 142 -2.84 16.84 -10.44
C PRO A 142 -3.98 16.06 -9.78
N HIS A 143 -3.95 14.73 -9.81
CA HIS A 143 -4.98 13.87 -9.25
C HIS A 143 -4.42 12.49 -8.88
N VAL A 144 -5.08 11.80 -7.99
CA VAL A 144 -4.89 10.38 -7.69
C VAL A 144 -5.85 9.53 -8.50
N ARG A 145 -5.49 8.27 -8.74
CA ARG A 145 -6.31 7.31 -9.49
C ARG A 145 -7.14 6.46 -8.56
N SER A 146 -8.42 6.30 -8.86
CA SER A 146 -9.34 5.45 -8.09
C SER A 146 -9.23 3.94 -8.40
N SER A 147 -8.23 3.52 -9.19
CA SER A 147 -8.06 2.10 -9.58
C SER A 147 -7.89 1.15 -8.40
N PHE A 148 -7.26 1.59 -7.31
CA PHE A 148 -7.12 0.80 -6.09
C PHE A 148 -8.48 0.45 -5.47
N TYR A 149 -9.41 1.42 -5.45
CA TYR A 149 -10.76 1.24 -4.96
C TYR A 149 -11.54 0.23 -5.82
N ARG A 150 -11.46 0.39 -7.16
CA ARG A 150 -12.11 -0.53 -8.10
C ARG A 150 -11.58 -1.96 -7.95
N VAL A 151 -10.28 -2.14 -7.71
CA VAL A 151 -9.69 -3.45 -7.42
C VAL A 151 -10.25 -4.02 -6.12
N ALA A 152 -10.32 -3.23 -5.05
CA ALA A 152 -10.84 -3.68 -3.76
C ALA A 152 -12.30 -4.13 -3.86
N VAL A 153 -13.14 -3.36 -4.55
CA VAL A 153 -14.55 -3.70 -4.80
C VAL A 153 -14.66 -4.98 -5.65
N ALA A 154 -13.94 -5.06 -6.76
CA ALA A 154 -14.00 -6.22 -7.67
C ALA A 154 -13.48 -7.51 -7.02
N ALA A 155 -12.52 -7.41 -6.12
CA ALA A 155 -11.96 -8.54 -5.36
C ALA A 155 -12.71 -8.81 -4.04
N ASN A 156 -13.67 -7.97 -3.65
CA ASN A 156 -14.39 -8.02 -2.37
C ASN A 156 -13.43 -8.08 -1.17
N VAL A 157 -12.47 -7.14 -1.12
CA VAL A 157 -11.44 -7.06 -0.06
C VAL A 157 -11.37 -5.67 0.54
N PRO A 158 -10.96 -5.52 1.81
CA PRO A 158 -10.77 -4.21 2.43
C PRO A 158 -9.57 -3.46 1.84
N ILE A 159 -9.58 -2.14 2.05
CA ILE A 159 -8.48 -1.24 1.73
C ILE A 159 -7.77 -0.90 3.04
N VAL A 160 -6.46 -1.09 3.07
CA VAL A 160 -5.61 -0.68 4.20
C VAL A 160 -4.86 0.58 3.79
N LEU A 161 -4.94 1.63 4.61
CA LEU A 161 -4.32 2.91 4.31
C LEU A 161 -2.98 3.04 5.04
N GLY A 162 -1.97 3.42 4.29
CA GLY A 162 -0.63 3.61 4.79
C GLY A 162 0.06 4.85 4.22
N ALA A 163 0.99 5.38 4.99
CA ALA A 163 1.68 6.62 4.70
C ALA A 163 3.17 6.54 4.97
N PHE A 164 3.95 7.17 4.10
CA PHE A 164 5.33 7.55 4.36
C PHE A 164 5.38 8.98 4.90
N ASP A 165 6.04 9.18 6.02
CA ASP A 165 6.27 10.49 6.63
C ASP A 165 7.77 10.69 6.81
N PHE A 166 8.41 11.19 5.76
CA PHE A 166 9.86 11.34 5.71
C PHE A 166 10.43 12.37 6.68
N PRO A 167 9.83 13.56 6.86
CA PRO A 167 10.31 14.52 7.86
C PRO A 167 10.34 13.94 9.27
N ASN A 168 9.33 13.16 9.64
CA ASN A 168 9.23 12.54 10.96
C ASN A 168 9.80 11.12 11.00
N LYS A 169 10.37 10.62 9.90
CA LYS A 169 10.91 9.26 9.73
C LYS A 169 9.94 8.20 10.26
N ARG A 170 8.72 8.21 9.75
CA ARG A 170 7.64 7.34 10.18
C ARG A 170 6.96 6.65 9.00
N VAL A 171 6.71 5.34 9.15
CA VAL A 171 5.80 4.59 8.28
C VAL A 171 4.59 4.22 9.10
N VAL A 172 3.42 4.63 8.64
CA VAL A 172 2.14 4.34 9.29
C VAL A 172 1.27 3.54 8.33
N VAL A 173 0.74 2.41 8.79
CA VAL A 173 -0.23 1.58 8.07
C VAL A 173 -1.25 1.15 9.13
N ASN A 174 -2.27 1.98 9.39
CA ASN A 174 -3.08 1.83 10.60
C ASN A 174 -4.59 2.04 10.39
N ALA A 175 -5.06 2.27 9.18
CA ALA A 175 -6.48 2.42 8.93
C ALA A 175 -6.99 1.38 7.93
N ILE A 176 -8.17 0.84 8.18
CA ILE A 176 -8.83 -0.15 7.33
C ILE A 176 -10.19 0.39 6.93
N LEU A 177 -10.45 0.43 5.63
CA LEU A 177 -11.75 0.78 5.06
C LEU A 177 -12.33 -0.44 4.36
N THR A 178 -13.52 -0.82 4.75
CA THR A 178 -14.33 -1.78 3.99
C THR A 178 -15.18 -1.00 3.00
N PRO A 179 -15.04 -1.23 1.67
CA PRO A 179 -15.83 -0.51 0.68
C PRO A 179 -17.33 -0.64 0.95
N SER A 180 -18.02 0.48 1.03
CA SER A 180 -19.47 0.55 1.30
C SER A 180 -20.32 0.30 0.05
N GLY A 181 -19.71 0.45 -1.12
CA GLY A 181 -20.39 0.47 -2.42
C GLY A 181 -20.74 1.88 -2.90
N ASP A 182 -20.64 2.88 -2.03
CA ASP A 182 -20.74 4.30 -2.40
C ASP A 182 -19.32 4.86 -2.58
N VAL A 183 -18.90 4.97 -3.84
CA VAL A 183 -17.55 5.36 -4.20
C VAL A 183 -17.19 6.77 -3.71
N ASP A 184 -18.11 7.70 -3.74
CA ASP A 184 -17.85 9.09 -3.39
C ASP A 184 -17.67 9.25 -1.87
N VAL A 185 -18.50 8.55 -1.09
CA VAL A 185 -18.41 8.52 0.37
C VAL A 185 -17.10 7.86 0.83
N ASP A 186 -16.75 6.72 0.24
CA ASP A 186 -15.53 6.00 0.60
C ASP A 186 -14.25 6.76 0.21
N LEU A 187 -14.23 7.35 -0.97
CA LEU A 187 -13.07 8.15 -1.42
C LEU A 187 -12.92 9.45 -0.62
N ALA A 188 -14.03 10.08 -0.22
CA ALA A 188 -13.98 11.23 0.68
C ALA A 188 -13.37 10.85 2.05
N ALA A 189 -13.77 9.72 2.63
CA ALA A 189 -13.21 9.24 3.90
C ALA A 189 -11.70 8.93 3.80
N ILE A 190 -11.25 8.39 2.67
CA ILE A 190 -9.81 8.16 2.41
C ILE A 190 -9.06 9.50 2.32
N ALA A 191 -9.60 10.48 1.61
CA ALA A 191 -9.01 11.80 1.50
C ALA A 191 -8.90 12.49 2.87
N ASP A 192 -9.94 12.43 3.68
CA ASP A 192 -9.97 12.96 5.05
C ASP A 192 -8.91 12.30 5.95
N TYR A 193 -8.74 10.98 5.84
CA TYR A 193 -7.69 10.27 6.56
C TYR A 193 -6.31 10.83 6.24
N TYR A 194 -5.96 10.98 4.95
CA TYR A 194 -4.64 11.46 4.57
C TYR A 194 -4.43 12.94 4.88
N ASN A 195 -5.47 13.75 4.81
CA ASN A 195 -5.43 15.15 5.24
C ASN A 195 -5.19 15.25 6.76
N THR A 196 -5.82 14.38 7.56
CA THR A 196 -5.69 14.36 9.02
C THR A 196 -4.32 13.86 9.47
N ILE A 197 -3.78 12.82 8.84
CA ILE A 197 -2.48 12.24 9.23
C ILE A 197 -1.30 13.18 8.92
N GLY A 198 -1.47 14.11 7.97
CA GLY A 198 -0.51 15.16 7.66
C GLY A 198 0.87 14.67 7.21
N ASN A 199 0.95 13.47 6.65
CA ASN A 199 2.19 12.84 6.20
C ASN A 199 2.80 13.56 4.99
N LYS A 200 4.14 13.60 4.94
CA LYS A 200 4.88 14.21 3.84
C LYS A 200 5.88 13.22 3.26
N GLY A 201 5.85 13.05 1.95
CA GLY A 201 6.82 12.24 1.22
C GLY A 201 8.26 12.79 1.26
N ALA A 202 9.19 12.06 0.67
CA ALA A 202 10.58 12.48 0.54
C ALA A 202 10.74 13.77 -0.30
N ARG A 203 9.79 14.01 -1.20
CA ARG A 203 9.66 15.23 -2.02
C ARG A 203 8.19 15.69 -1.97
N PRO A 204 7.82 16.47 -0.94
CA PRO A 204 6.43 16.87 -0.70
C PRO A 204 5.77 17.60 -1.87
N GLU A 205 6.57 18.37 -2.63
CA GLU A 205 6.13 19.13 -3.81
C GLU A 205 5.65 18.24 -4.97
N LEU A 206 5.98 16.95 -4.94
CA LEU A 206 5.55 15.98 -5.95
C LEU A 206 4.31 15.17 -5.53
N ALA A 207 3.84 15.32 -4.30
CA ALA A 207 2.65 14.63 -3.82
C ALA A 207 1.40 15.11 -4.58
N ALA A 208 0.63 14.15 -5.10
CA ALA A 208 -0.63 14.47 -5.77
C ALA A 208 -1.69 14.90 -4.74
N PRO A 209 -2.50 15.92 -5.04
CA PRO A 209 -3.66 16.21 -4.18
C PRO A 209 -4.67 15.05 -4.23
N TRP A 210 -5.43 14.87 -3.14
CA TRP A 210 -6.50 13.87 -3.07
C TRP A 210 -7.74 14.31 -3.88
N VAL A 211 -7.51 14.58 -5.16
CA VAL A 211 -8.55 14.78 -6.17
C VAL A 211 -8.59 13.55 -7.05
N PHE A 212 -9.73 12.92 -7.19
CA PHE A 212 -9.88 11.66 -7.93
C PHE A 212 -10.21 11.88 -9.40
N ARG A 213 -9.71 10.95 -10.23
CA ARG A 213 -10.05 10.82 -11.64
C ARG A 213 -10.50 9.40 -11.94
#